data_253bbe05a20eea04119517cfc3076543
#
_entry.id   253bbe05a20eea04119517cfc3076543
#
_cell.length_a   1.000
_cell.length_b   1.000
_cell.length_c   1.000
_cell.angle_alpha   90.00
_cell.angle_beta   90.00
_cell.angle_gamma   90.00
#
_symmetry.space_group_name_H-M   'P 1'
#
loop_
_entity.id
_entity.type
_entity.pdbx_description
1 polymer ?
#
loop_
_entity_poly.entity_id
_entity_poly.type
_entity_poly.pdbx_seq_one_letter_code
_entity_poly.pdbx_strand_id
1 'polypeptide(L)'
;MPFSFIETITDQLNRNDLNEQKAPTLWPSAATAIKDGKVIGKCRRQAFYRYLIDNYEFSEKYDDRKEIVNELIFNKIPPSKYLKWIWRAGELYEQYCIDLSKEAGIYVGTQVSVYIPKVNVSGKIDLIVINPETSNYQIVEVKSVYGFNANSVMGTDSQRKKGILGEPRDSHLMQLGIYQWWYGNPRNFDPGLLVYGARDTGKYAEYLVTVEPCENGEDYIFYQGNSPCVTEKVNSGISMQSIMRNYKSILDSLENNIIPEPDYYLKYTPEMIDDLYEKDLLTKTDKAQYEKRKQQLQEGKKRVVKAVEKGDWQCKFCDYQTTCNKE
;
A
#
# COMPACT_ATOMS: atom_id res chain seq x y z
N MET A 1 -24.13 -28.24 17.01
CA MET A 1 -23.17 -28.15 15.87
C MET A 1 -21.83 -28.69 16.37
N PRO A 2 -21.07 -29.43 15.59
CA PRO A 2 -19.76 -29.90 16.03
C PRO A 2 -18.84 -28.69 16.27
N PHE A 3 -17.97 -28.77 17.25
CA PHE A 3 -16.98 -27.76 17.58
C PHE A 3 -16.02 -27.55 16.39
N SER A 4 -15.86 -26.28 15.96
CA SER A 4 -14.85 -25.89 14.97
C SER A 4 -13.83 -24.99 15.65
N PHE A 5 -12.62 -25.48 15.83
CA PHE A 5 -11.51 -24.72 16.39
C PHE A 5 -11.23 -23.44 15.58
N ILE A 6 -11.17 -23.57 14.23
CA ILE A 6 -10.90 -22.44 13.34
C ILE A 6 -11.97 -21.33 13.44
N GLU A 7 -13.26 -21.69 13.51
CA GLU A 7 -14.32 -20.70 13.64
C GLU A 7 -14.23 -19.97 14.98
N THR A 8 -13.98 -20.72 16.08
CA THR A 8 -13.87 -20.15 17.42
C THR A 8 -12.74 -19.12 17.53
N ILE A 9 -11.54 -19.43 16.99
CA ILE A 9 -10.44 -18.45 17.03
C ILE A 9 -10.60 -17.31 16.03
N THR A 10 -11.30 -17.53 14.90
CA THR A 10 -11.66 -16.44 13.96
C THR A 10 -12.62 -15.45 14.63
N ASP A 11 -13.57 -15.93 15.44
CA ASP A 11 -14.47 -15.05 16.21
C ASP A 11 -13.70 -14.24 17.26
N GLN A 12 -12.64 -14.79 17.85
CA GLN A 12 -11.76 -14.04 18.75
C GLN A 12 -10.98 -12.92 18.02
N LEU A 13 -10.52 -13.17 16.79
CA LEU A 13 -9.91 -12.12 15.96
C LEU A 13 -10.90 -10.99 15.67
N ASN A 14 -12.17 -11.30 15.44
CA ASN A 14 -13.21 -10.29 15.24
C ASN A 14 -13.44 -9.40 16.47
N ARG A 15 -13.29 -9.94 17.70
CA ARG A 15 -13.46 -9.19 18.95
C ARG A 15 -12.30 -8.24 19.25
N ASN A 16 -11.09 -8.60 18.86
CA ASN A 16 -9.91 -7.78 19.09
C ASN A 16 -9.88 -6.50 18.24
N ASP A 17 -10.59 -6.49 17.10
CA ASP A 17 -10.71 -5.32 16.23
C ASP A 17 -11.53 -4.15 16.83
N LEU A 18 -12.23 -4.38 17.97
CA LEU A 18 -13.20 -3.42 18.55
C LEU A 18 -12.61 -2.49 19.63
N ASN A 19 -11.34 -2.59 19.99
CA ASN A 19 -10.86 -2.05 21.27
C ASN A 19 -9.92 -0.83 21.24
N GLU A 20 -9.62 -0.19 20.10
CA GLU A 20 -8.81 1.05 20.12
C GLU A 20 -9.53 2.20 19.39
N GLN A 21 -10.20 3.06 20.16
CA GLN A 21 -10.62 4.39 19.69
C GLN A 21 -9.38 5.28 19.56
N LYS A 22 -8.86 5.43 18.34
CA LYS A 22 -7.78 6.36 18.03
C LYS A 22 -8.36 7.64 17.44
N ALA A 23 -7.74 8.77 17.78
CA ALA A 23 -8.02 10.02 17.07
C ALA A 23 -7.85 9.80 15.55
N PRO A 24 -8.82 10.22 14.74
CA PRO A 24 -8.82 9.93 13.33
C PRO A 24 -7.67 10.65 12.62
N THR A 25 -6.81 9.88 12.01
CA THR A 25 -5.67 10.36 11.22
C THR A 25 -5.56 9.57 9.93
N LEU A 26 -4.94 10.14 8.91
CA LEU A 26 -4.43 9.37 7.78
C LEU A 26 -3.23 8.51 8.25
N TRP A 27 -2.84 7.50 7.50
CA TRP A 27 -1.77 6.59 7.88
C TRP A 27 -0.78 6.36 6.72
N PRO A 28 0.49 6.07 7.02
CA PRO A 28 1.54 5.95 6.01
C PRO A 28 1.29 4.88 4.95
N SER A 29 0.65 3.77 5.31
CA SER A 29 0.27 2.72 4.34
C SER A 29 -0.89 3.12 3.41
N ALA A 30 -1.52 4.29 3.63
CA ALA A 30 -2.49 4.89 2.71
C ALA A 30 -1.84 5.89 1.74
N ALA A 31 -0.52 5.98 1.73
CA ALA A 31 0.20 6.87 0.83
C ALA A 31 -0.16 6.65 -0.63
N THR A 32 -0.27 7.75 -1.34
CA THR A 32 -0.46 7.83 -2.79
C THR A 32 0.61 8.75 -3.36
N ALA A 33 1.17 8.41 -4.49
CA ALA A 33 2.12 9.26 -5.21
C ALA A 33 1.88 9.17 -6.73
N ILE A 34 2.52 10.06 -7.45
CA ILE A 34 2.62 9.99 -8.92
C ILE A 34 4.03 9.56 -9.25
N LYS A 35 4.16 8.47 -10.01
CA LYS A 35 5.41 7.94 -10.54
C LYS A 35 5.24 7.73 -12.04
N ASP A 36 6.11 8.33 -12.84
CA ASP A 36 6.06 8.26 -14.31
C ASP A 36 4.67 8.60 -14.89
N GLY A 37 4.03 9.64 -14.33
CA GLY A 37 2.70 10.07 -14.74
C GLY A 37 1.54 9.16 -14.32
N LYS A 38 1.80 8.11 -13.54
CA LYS A 38 0.79 7.17 -13.04
C LYS A 38 0.61 7.29 -11.54
N VAL A 39 -0.62 7.15 -11.08
CA VAL A 39 -0.91 7.03 -9.65
C VAL A 39 -0.46 5.68 -9.14
N ILE A 40 0.24 5.68 -8.02
CA ILE A 40 0.67 4.49 -7.29
C ILE A 40 0.25 4.58 -5.82
N GLY A 41 0.11 3.43 -5.17
CA GLY A 41 -0.28 3.34 -3.75
C GLY A 41 -1.78 3.14 -3.55
N LYS A 42 -2.35 3.77 -2.53
CA LYS A 42 -3.79 3.68 -2.22
C LYS A 42 -4.59 4.70 -3.02
N CYS A 43 -5.86 4.41 -3.24
CA CYS A 43 -6.80 5.37 -3.81
C CYS A 43 -7.11 6.50 -2.81
N ARG A 44 -6.96 7.76 -3.22
CA ARG A 44 -7.27 8.93 -2.37
C ARG A 44 -8.73 8.95 -1.94
N ARG A 45 -9.67 8.57 -2.84
CA ARG A 45 -11.10 8.44 -2.50
C ARG A 45 -11.32 7.38 -1.41
N GLN A 46 -10.61 6.23 -1.47
CA GLN A 46 -10.67 5.21 -0.42
C GLN A 46 -10.16 5.75 0.93
N ALA A 47 -9.03 6.47 0.92
CA ALA A 47 -8.47 7.08 2.12
C ALA A 47 -9.40 8.17 2.68
N PHE A 48 -10.02 8.98 1.82
CA PHE A 48 -11.03 9.97 2.17
C PHE A 48 -12.24 9.33 2.87
N TYR A 49 -12.84 8.30 2.28
CA TYR A 49 -14.00 7.62 2.85
C TYR A 49 -13.70 7.03 4.23
N ARG A 50 -12.56 6.39 4.38
CA ARG A 50 -12.17 5.85 5.68
C ARG A 50 -11.95 6.95 6.71
N TYR A 51 -11.21 8.00 6.35
CA TYR A 51 -10.99 9.14 7.23
C TYR A 51 -12.30 9.82 7.62
N LEU A 52 -13.25 9.94 6.70
CA LEU A 52 -14.57 10.51 6.95
C LEU A 52 -15.37 9.68 7.98
N ILE A 53 -15.37 8.35 7.84
CA ILE A 53 -16.02 7.45 8.81
C ILE A 53 -15.37 7.58 10.18
N ASP A 54 -14.04 7.46 10.24
CA ASP A 54 -13.29 7.50 11.49
C ASP A 54 -13.48 8.86 12.21
N ASN A 55 -13.63 9.98 11.47
CA ASN A 55 -13.87 11.29 12.04
C ASN A 55 -15.33 11.54 12.45
N TYR A 56 -16.28 10.92 11.75
CA TYR A 56 -17.69 11.09 12.04
C TYR A 56 -18.05 10.57 13.45
N GLU A 57 -17.44 9.48 13.87
CA GLU A 57 -17.63 8.92 15.22
C GLU A 57 -17.09 9.83 16.33
N PHE A 58 -16.22 10.80 16.00
CA PHE A 58 -15.50 11.65 16.95
C PHE A 58 -15.81 13.14 16.87
N SER A 59 -16.58 13.60 15.88
CA SER A 59 -16.75 15.05 15.67
C SER A 59 -18.12 15.43 15.13
N GLU A 60 -18.85 16.24 15.88
CA GLU A 60 -20.09 16.91 15.44
C GLU A 60 -19.87 17.80 14.19
N LYS A 61 -18.63 18.12 13.86
CA LYS A 61 -18.24 18.95 12.70
C LYS A 61 -18.70 18.38 11.35
N TYR A 62 -19.04 17.10 11.28
CA TYR A 62 -19.40 16.40 10.04
C TYR A 62 -20.86 15.93 10.00
N ASP A 63 -21.74 16.54 10.80
CA ASP A 63 -23.18 16.17 10.86
C ASP A 63 -23.89 16.33 9.50
N ASP A 64 -23.45 17.29 8.67
CA ASP A 64 -23.92 17.50 7.31
C ASP A 64 -23.63 16.33 6.35
N ARG A 65 -22.72 15.44 6.73
CA ARG A 65 -22.30 14.24 5.95
C ARG A 65 -22.89 12.94 6.46
N LYS A 66 -23.85 13.02 7.36
CA LYS A 66 -24.46 11.84 8.01
C LYS A 66 -24.98 10.82 7.02
N GLU A 67 -25.61 11.27 5.94
CA GLU A 67 -26.19 10.38 4.94
C GLU A 67 -25.11 9.58 4.20
N ILE A 68 -24.05 10.26 3.72
CA ILE A 68 -22.96 9.59 3.02
C ILE A 68 -22.17 8.66 3.97
N VAL A 69 -21.95 9.06 5.21
CA VAL A 69 -21.26 8.21 6.20
C VAL A 69 -22.09 6.95 6.48
N ASN A 70 -23.39 7.09 6.68
CA ASN A 70 -24.28 5.95 6.89
C ASN A 70 -24.27 5.01 5.66
N GLU A 71 -24.30 5.56 4.44
CA GLU A 71 -24.20 4.78 3.22
C GLU A 71 -22.86 4.04 3.13
N LEU A 72 -21.75 4.72 3.43
CA LEU A 72 -20.41 4.13 3.44
C LEU A 72 -20.29 3.00 4.46
N ILE A 73 -20.81 3.18 5.67
CA ILE A 73 -20.81 2.14 6.72
C ILE A 73 -21.68 0.95 6.30
N PHE A 74 -22.88 1.21 5.80
CA PHE A 74 -23.83 0.16 5.40
C PHE A 74 -23.30 -0.68 4.22
N ASN A 75 -22.67 -0.04 3.23
CA ASN A 75 -22.17 -0.70 2.03
C ASN A 75 -20.73 -1.18 2.15
N LYS A 76 -20.04 -0.94 3.29
CA LYS A 76 -18.66 -1.37 3.50
C LYS A 76 -18.54 -2.89 3.42
N ILE A 77 -17.66 -3.36 2.55
CA ILE A 77 -17.37 -4.78 2.42
C ILE A 77 -16.42 -5.19 3.56
N PRO A 78 -16.88 -6.04 4.49
CA PRO A 78 -16.00 -6.47 5.57
C PRO A 78 -14.87 -7.35 5.05
N PRO A 79 -13.69 -7.30 5.70
CA PRO A 79 -12.58 -8.18 5.32
C PRO A 79 -12.98 -9.65 5.45
N SER A 80 -12.64 -10.44 4.44
CA SER A 80 -12.91 -11.87 4.47
C SER A 80 -12.18 -12.57 5.62
N LYS A 81 -12.72 -13.69 6.11
CA LYS A 81 -12.03 -14.52 7.11
C LYS A 81 -10.60 -14.85 6.69
N TYR A 82 -10.40 -15.16 5.40
CA TYR A 82 -9.08 -15.45 4.83
C TYR A 82 -8.12 -14.25 4.94
N LEU A 83 -8.59 -13.04 4.67
CA LEU A 83 -7.77 -11.82 4.77
C LEU A 83 -7.32 -11.55 6.22
N LYS A 84 -8.19 -11.79 7.21
CA LYS A 84 -7.84 -11.68 8.63
C LYS A 84 -6.73 -12.66 9.04
N TRP A 85 -6.76 -13.88 8.52
CA TRP A 85 -5.67 -14.84 8.73
C TRP A 85 -4.36 -14.38 8.11
N ILE A 86 -4.40 -13.76 6.92
CA ILE A 86 -3.21 -13.19 6.30
C ILE A 86 -2.62 -12.09 7.17
N TRP A 87 -3.44 -11.20 7.71
CA TRP A 87 -3.00 -10.14 8.61
C TRP A 87 -2.35 -10.73 9.87
N ARG A 88 -3.01 -11.68 10.52
CA ARG A 88 -2.46 -12.34 11.70
C ARG A 88 -1.12 -13.02 11.44
N ALA A 89 -0.97 -13.66 10.30
CA ALA A 89 0.32 -14.25 9.90
C ALA A 89 1.41 -13.17 9.68
N GLY A 90 1.02 -11.96 9.25
CA GLY A 90 1.92 -10.81 9.17
C GLY A 90 2.41 -10.37 10.55
N GLU A 91 1.48 -10.20 11.51
CA GLU A 91 1.78 -9.82 12.89
C GLU A 91 2.69 -10.85 13.58
N LEU A 92 2.46 -12.14 13.36
CA LEU A 92 3.32 -13.19 13.91
C LEU A 92 4.74 -13.14 13.35
N TYR A 93 4.89 -12.80 12.06
CA TYR A 93 6.21 -12.64 11.47
C TYR A 93 6.93 -11.39 11.99
N GLU A 94 6.22 -10.28 12.17
CA GLU A 94 6.74 -9.08 12.81
C GLU A 94 7.20 -9.37 14.24
N GLN A 95 6.35 -10.03 15.05
CA GLN A 95 6.71 -10.43 16.42
C GLN A 95 7.94 -11.33 16.46
N TYR A 96 8.08 -12.25 15.52
CA TYR A 96 9.27 -13.10 15.40
C TYR A 96 10.53 -12.28 15.15
N CYS A 97 10.48 -11.27 14.25
CA CYS A 97 11.61 -10.37 14.03
C CYS A 97 11.96 -9.55 15.29
N ILE A 98 10.96 -9.09 16.04
CA ILE A 98 11.14 -8.39 17.31
C ILE A 98 11.87 -9.28 18.33
N ASP A 99 11.43 -10.52 18.49
CA ASP A 99 11.99 -11.44 19.49
C ASP A 99 13.44 -11.80 19.14
N LEU A 100 13.74 -12.09 17.86
CA LEU A 100 15.10 -12.32 17.42
C LEU A 100 16.00 -11.09 17.60
N SER A 101 15.50 -9.88 17.39
CA SER A 101 16.27 -8.65 17.62
C SER A 101 16.64 -8.45 19.10
N LYS A 102 15.76 -8.87 20.01
CA LYS A 102 16.05 -8.87 21.46
C LYS A 102 17.10 -9.91 21.81
N GLU A 103 16.98 -11.13 21.27
CA GLU A 103 17.96 -12.20 21.47
C GLU A 103 19.35 -11.81 20.93
N ALA A 104 19.39 -11.11 19.80
CA ALA A 104 20.61 -10.58 19.21
C ALA A 104 21.20 -9.35 19.95
N GLY A 105 20.47 -8.77 20.90
CA GLY A 105 20.91 -7.59 21.67
C GLY A 105 20.90 -6.28 20.87
N ILE A 106 20.22 -6.22 19.72
CA ILE A 106 20.14 -5.00 18.88
C ILE A 106 18.80 -4.25 19.02
N TYR A 107 17.84 -4.79 19.75
CA TYR A 107 16.50 -4.21 19.93
C TYR A 107 16.55 -2.87 20.67
N VAL A 108 15.82 -1.88 20.16
CA VAL A 108 15.63 -0.56 20.79
C VAL A 108 14.17 -0.33 21.16
N GLY A 109 13.25 -0.54 20.21
CA GLY A 109 11.82 -0.31 20.44
C GLY A 109 10.96 -0.84 19.31
N THR A 110 9.69 -1.06 19.60
CA THR A 110 8.68 -1.49 18.64
C THR A 110 7.43 -0.63 18.74
N GLN A 111 6.64 -0.59 17.67
CA GLN A 111 5.39 0.17 17.59
C GLN A 111 5.56 1.65 17.98
N VAL A 112 6.71 2.24 17.58
CA VAL A 112 7.07 3.63 17.91
C VAL A 112 6.16 4.57 17.14
N SER A 113 5.36 5.36 17.87
CA SER A 113 4.38 6.28 17.29
C SER A 113 5.05 7.44 16.55
N VAL A 114 4.59 7.72 15.35
CA VAL A 114 5.00 8.84 14.50
C VAL A 114 3.78 9.65 14.13
N TYR A 115 3.86 10.98 14.23
CA TYR A 115 2.79 11.89 13.82
C TYR A 115 3.36 13.04 12.98
N ILE A 116 2.72 13.30 11.83
CA ILE A 116 3.07 14.37 10.90
C ILE A 116 1.93 15.39 10.89
N PRO A 117 2.01 16.49 11.68
CA PRO A 117 0.90 17.42 11.89
C PRO A 117 0.41 18.09 10.60
N LYS A 118 1.32 18.46 9.70
CA LYS A 118 1.03 19.20 8.47
C LYS A 118 0.02 18.48 7.54
N VAL A 119 -0.05 17.18 7.63
CA VAL A 119 -0.91 16.34 6.78
C VAL A 119 -1.76 15.36 7.59
N ASN A 120 -1.81 15.55 8.90
CA ASN A 120 -2.57 14.72 9.85
C ASN A 120 -2.37 13.22 9.62
N VAL A 121 -1.11 12.81 9.44
CA VAL A 121 -0.72 11.41 9.26
C VAL A 121 -0.12 10.87 10.54
N SER A 122 -0.64 9.76 11.03
CA SER A 122 -0.03 9.01 12.14
C SER A 122 0.22 7.57 11.76
N GLY A 123 1.24 6.99 12.35
CA GLY A 123 1.58 5.58 12.16
C GLY A 123 2.46 5.07 13.28
N LYS A 124 2.83 3.82 13.17
CA LYS A 124 3.76 3.18 14.09
C LYS A 124 4.86 2.52 13.29
N ILE A 125 6.10 2.77 13.69
CA ILE A 125 7.28 2.08 13.16
C ILE A 125 7.28 0.68 13.75
N ASP A 126 7.40 -0.35 12.91
CA ASP A 126 7.34 -1.75 13.37
C ASP A 126 8.45 -2.03 14.37
N LEU A 127 9.70 -1.65 14.05
CA LEU A 127 10.86 -1.94 14.89
C LEU A 127 11.95 -0.88 14.69
N ILE A 128 12.65 -0.53 15.77
CA ILE A 128 13.90 0.24 15.75
C ILE A 128 14.99 -0.64 16.38
N VAL A 129 16.12 -0.72 15.69
CA VAL A 129 17.31 -1.47 16.14
C VAL A 129 18.54 -0.58 16.20
N ILE A 130 19.59 -1.05 16.88
CA ILE A 130 20.96 -0.51 16.74
C ILE A 130 21.63 -1.31 15.63
N ASN A 131 22.16 -0.62 14.62
CA ASN A 131 23.01 -1.24 13.61
C ASN A 131 24.38 -1.56 14.26
N PRO A 132 24.78 -2.83 14.35
CA PRO A 132 26.00 -3.20 15.06
C PRO A 132 27.30 -2.71 14.37
N GLU A 133 27.24 -2.38 13.09
CA GLU A 133 28.41 -1.90 12.33
C GLU A 133 28.68 -0.40 12.56
N THR A 134 27.62 0.39 12.63
CA THR A 134 27.70 1.86 12.75
C THR A 134 27.43 2.36 14.17
N SER A 135 26.78 1.54 15.00
CA SER A 135 26.23 1.89 16.32
C SER A 135 25.11 2.96 16.25
N ASN A 136 24.56 3.23 15.08
CA ASN A 136 23.44 4.13 14.89
C ASN A 136 22.10 3.40 15.00
N TYR A 137 21.03 4.16 15.22
CA TYR A 137 19.68 3.64 15.15
C TYR A 137 19.26 3.43 13.70
N GLN A 138 18.44 2.39 13.46
CA GLN A 138 17.90 2.04 12.16
C GLN A 138 16.42 1.68 12.28
N ILE A 139 15.60 2.26 11.40
CA ILE A 139 14.18 1.92 11.30
C ILE A 139 14.06 0.63 10.49
N VAL A 140 13.26 -0.31 10.97
CA VAL A 140 12.97 -1.57 10.28
C VAL A 140 11.47 -1.67 10.05
N GLU A 141 11.07 -1.84 8.80
CA GLU A 141 9.70 -2.14 8.35
C GLU A 141 9.64 -3.59 7.92
N VAL A 142 8.79 -4.37 8.56
CA VAL A 142 8.69 -5.83 8.36
C VAL A 142 7.48 -6.17 7.49
N LYS A 143 7.69 -6.92 6.41
CA LYS A 143 6.63 -7.35 5.50
C LYS A 143 6.65 -8.85 5.26
N SER A 144 5.57 -9.52 5.59
CA SER A 144 5.41 -10.93 5.25
C SER A 144 4.74 -11.06 3.87
N VAL A 145 5.33 -11.89 3.00
CA VAL A 145 4.87 -12.12 1.63
C VAL A 145 4.65 -13.61 1.36
N TYR A 146 4.01 -13.92 0.23
CA TYR A 146 3.65 -15.30 -0.10
C TYR A 146 3.58 -15.50 -1.61
N GLY A 147 3.98 -16.68 -2.10
CA GLY A 147 3.81 -17.15 -3.47
C GLY A 147 4.41 -16.19 -4.51
N PHE A 148 3.62 -15.84 -5.54
CA PHE A 148 4.08 -14.94 -6.61
C PHE A 148 4.59 -13.58 -6.08
N ASN A 149 3.93 -13.05 -5.06
CA ASN A 149 4.34 -11.79 -4.44
C ASN A 149 5.71 -11.88 -3.76
N ALA A 150 6.07 -13.04 -3.20
CA ALA A 150 7.40 -13.26 -2.66
C ALA A 150 8.45 -13.24 -3.78
N ASN A 151 8.19 -13.94 -4.89
CA ASN A 151 9.10 -13.95 -6.03
C ASN A 151 9.28 -12.56 -6.65
N SER A 152 8.24 -11.72 -6.70
CA SER A 152 8.34 -10.38 -7.27
C SER A 152 9.26 -9.44 -6.46
N VAL A 153 9.26 -9.56 -5.14
CA VAL A 153 10.10 -8.71 -4.27
C VAL A 153 11.45 -9.34 -3.92
N MET A 154 11.56 -10.66 -3.91
CA MET A 154 12.79 -11.35 -3.51
C MET A 154 13.62 -11.86 -4.70
N GLY A 155 13.03 -11.91 -5.88
CA GLY A 155 13.55 -12.64 -7.02
C GLY A 155 13.28 -14.15 -6.94
N THR A 156 13.18 -14.79 -8.08
CA THR A 156 13.09 -16.26 -8.19
C THR A 156 14.41 -16.91 -7.78
N ASP A 157 14.41 -18.21 -7.51
CA ASP A 157 15.64 -18.94 -7.16
C ASP A 157 16.73 -18.80 -8.24
N SER A 158 16.34 -18.80 -9.50
CA SER A 158 17.29 -18.60 -10.60
C SER A 158 17.89 -17.20 -10.63
N GLN A 159 17.11 -16.19 -10.30
CA GLN A 159 17.58 -14.79 -10.21
C GLN A 159 18.51 -14.62 -9.00
N ARG A 160 18.10 -15.12 -7.83
CA ARG A 160 18.89 -15.03 -6.59
C ARG A 160 20.27 -15.72 -6.71
N LYS A 161 20.35 -16.87 -7.38
CA LYS A 161 21.62 -17.54 -7.69
C LYS A 161 22.57 -16.68 -8.55
N LYS A 162 22.02 -15.71 -9.27
CA LYS A 162 22.77 -14.75 -10.10
C LYS A 162 23.00 -13.40 -9.37
N GLY A 163 22.66 -13.30 -8.07
CA GLY A 163 22.75 -12.07 -7.31
C GLY A 163 21.64 -11.04 -7.65
N ILE A 164 20.54 -11.47 -8.27
CA ILE A 164 19.45 -10.60 -8.68
C ILE A 164 18.31 -10.72 -7.67
N LEU A 165 17.93 -9.62 -7.04
CA LEU A 165 16.69 -9.47 -6.27
C LEU A 165 15.53 -9.06 -7.20
N GLY A 166 14.31 -9.18 -6.67
CA GLY A 166 13.14 -8.52 -7.23
C GLY A 166 13.13 -7.03 -6.91
N GLU A 167 11.97 -6.40 -7.04
CA GLU A 167 11.78 -4.99 -6.73
C GLU A 167 10.88 -4.83 -5.50
N PRO A 168 11.24 -3.96 -4.55
CA PRO A 168 10.36 -3.66 -3.41
C PRO A 168 9.10 -2.95 -3.91
N ARG A 169 7.96 -3.19 -3.22
CA ARG A 169 6.70 -2.57 -3.61
C ARG A 169 6.70 -1.09 -3.31
N ASP A 170 6.21 -0.28 -4.25
CA ASP A 170 6.08 1.17 -4.10
C ASP A 170 5.35 1.56 -2.81
N SER A 171 4.26 0.86 -2.44
CA SER A 171 3.52 1.13 -1.21
C SER A 171 4.33 0.91 0.07
N HIS A 172 5.23 -0.06 0.08
CA HIS A 172 6.10 -0.33 1.22
C HIS A 172 7.28 0.66 1.27
N LEU A 173 7.82 1.03 0.09
CA LEU A 173 8.80 2.09 -0.03
C LEU A 173 8.25 3.43 0.47
N MET A 174 7.01 3.78 0.10
CA MET A 174 6.36 4.99 0.59
C MET A 174 6.19 4.98 2.10
N GLN A 175 5.75 3.87 2.69
CA GLN A 175 5.56 3.75 4.13
C GLN A 175 6.86 3.95 4.88
N LEU A 176 7.92 3.19 4.55
CA LEU A 176 9.23 3.33 5.19
C LEU A 176 9.88 4.67 4.86
N GLY A 177 9.73 5.17 3.61
CA GLY A 177 10.23 6.49 3.21
C GLY A 177 9.66 7.62 4.05
N ILE A 178 8.35 7.58 4.37
CA ILE A 178 7.71 8.55 5.27
C ILE A 178 8.34 8.51 6.66
N TYR A 179 8.55 7.32 7.23
CA TYR A 179 9.19 7.18 8.53
C TYR A 179 10.65 7.65 8.50
N GLN A 180 11.41 7.28 7.48
CA GLN A 180 12.79 7.70 7.32
C GLN A 180 12.91 9.22 7.16
N TRP A 181 12.07 9.83 6.30
CA TRP A 181 12.08 11.26 6.04
C TRP A 181 11.70 12.10 7.25
N TRP A 182 10.62 11.71 7.96
CA TRP A 182 10.09 12.50 9.07
C TRP A 182 10.72 12.18 10.42
N TYR A 183 11.05 10.93 10.67
CA TYR A 183 11.54 10.48 11.97
C TYR A 183 13.04 10.18 11.96
N GLY A 184 13.52 9.43 10.99
CA GLY A 184 14.91 8.96 10.92
C GLY A 184 15.90 10.05 10.55
N ASN A 185 15.70 10.74 9.41
CA ASN A 185 16.65 11.74 8.90
C ASN A 185 16.95 12.86 9.91
N PRO A 186 15.97 13.50 10.58
CA PRO A 186 16.25 14.54 11.57
C PRO A 186 17.04 14.05 12.79
N ARG A 187 17.14 12.74 13.00
CA ARG A 187 17.86 12.09 14.12
C ARG A 187 19.14 11.39 13.69
N ASN A 188 19.53 11.57 12.43
CA ASN A 188 20.72 10.94 11.84
C ASN A 188 20.72 9.40 11.99
N PHE A 189 19.55 8.78 11.77
CA PHE A 189 19.45 7.33 11.71
C PHE A 189 20.12 6.81 10.44
N ASP A 190 20.60 5.58 10.50
CA ASP A 190 21.02 4.85 9.30
C ASP A 190 19.86 4.69 8.31
N PRO A 191 20.16 4.38 7.02
CA PRO A 191 19.12 4.04 6.05
C PRO A 191 18.10 3.06 6.61
N GLY A 192 16.81 3.32 6.38
CA GLY A 192 15.76 2.42 6.84
C GLY A 192 15.89 1.04 6.20
N LEU A 193 15.50 -0.01 6.91
CA LEU A 193 15.58 -1.40 6.45
C LEU A 193 14.17 -1.94 6.17
N LEU A 194 13.88 -2.26 4.90
CA LEU A 194 12.66 -2.94 4.49
C LEU A 194 12.92 -4.45 4.39
N VAL A 195 12.38 -5.20 5.33
CA VAL A 195 12.58 -6.64 5.45
C VAL A 195 11.36 -7.39 4.90
N TYR A 196 11.58 -8.24 3.91
CA TYR A 196 10.60 -9.17 3.41
C TYR A 196 10.87 -10.58 3.88
N GLY A 197 9.86 -11.25 4.44
CA GLY A 197 9.90 -12.68 4.76
C GLY A 197 8.83 -13.46 4.01
N ALA A 198 9.21 -14.54 3.32
CA ALA A 198 8.30 -15.42 2.63
C ALA A 198 7.78 -16.51 3.57
N ARG A 199 6.49 -16.47 3.89
CA ARG A 199 5.84 -17.40 4.83
C ARG A 199 5.83 -18.86 4.40
N ASP A 200 5.89 -19.10 3.10
CA ASP A 200 5.81 -20.42 2.49
C ASP A 200 7.17 -21.09 2.28
N THR A 201 8.24 -20.30 2.20
CA THR A 201 9.57 -20.84 1.87
C THR A 201 10.64 -20.51 2.89
N GLY A 202 10.35 -19.66 3.87
CA GLY A 202 11.34 -19.16 4.83
C GLY A 202 12.43 -18.27 4.23
N LYS A 203 12.31 -17.88 2.96
CA LYS A 203 13.25 -16.94 2.32
C LYS A 203 13.04 -15.53 2.84
N TYR A 204 14.09 -14.74 2.74
CA TYR A 204 14.04 -13.32 3.08
C TYR A 204 14.76 -12.47 2.03
N ALA A 205 14.47 -11.18 2.02
CA ALA A 205 15.21 -10.15 1.31
C ALA A 205 15.14 -8.85 2.09
N GLU A 206 16.20 -8.08 2.02
CA GLU A 206 16.34 -6.81 2.69
C GLU A 206 16.68 -5.71 1.68
N TYR A 207 16.11 -4.53 1.90
CA TYR A 207 16.39 -3.34 1.12
C TYR A 207 16.70 -2.19 2.06
N LEU A 208 17.84 -1.55 1.86
CA LEU A 208 18.14 -0.25 2.46
C LEU A 208 17.31 0.81 1.73
N VAL A 209 16.68 1.69 2.49
CA VAL A 209 15.84 2.77 1.98
C VAL A 209 16.32 4.10 2.53
N THR A 210 16.62 5.03 1.65
CA THR A 210 16.98 6.41 1.99
C THR A 210 16.01 7.39 1.35
N VAL A 211 15.94 8.59 1.92
CA VAL A 211 15.22 9.72 1.32
C VAL A 211 16.21 10.87 1.21
N GLU A 212 16.45 11.30 -0.02
CA GLU A 212 17.51 12.25 -0.34
C GLU A 212 17.02 13.36 -1.26
N PRO A 213 17.53 14.59 -1.09
CA PRO A 213 17.22 15.70 -1.97
C PRO A 213 17.83 15.47 -3.36
N CYS A 214 17.07 15.85 -4.39
CA CYS A 214 17.52 15.85 -5.77
C CYS A 214 17.62 17.28 -6.33
N GLU A 215 18.23 17.42 -7.50
CA GLU A 215 18.50 18.72 -8.15
C GLU A 215 17.23 19.58 -8.38
N ASN A 216 16.08 18.95 -8.56
CA ASN A 216 14.79 19.63 -8.71
C ASN A 216 14.19 20.17 -7.41
N GLY A 217 14.90 20.04 -6.29
CA GLY A 217 14.46 20.49 -4.96
C GLY A 217 13.41 19.59 -4.28
N GLU A 218 13.13 18.43 -4.83
CA GLU A 218 12.28 17.40 -4.21
C GLU A 218 13.13 16.30 -3.57
N ASP A 219 12.62 15.72 -2.47
CA ASP A 219 13.23 14.57 -1.81
C ASP A 219 12.67 13.29 -2.42
N TYR A 220 13.53 12.43 -2.93
CA TYR A 220 13.15 11.15 -3.53
C TYR A 220 13.50 9.97 -2.64
N ILE A 221 12.69 8.92 -2.73
CA ILE A 221 12.95 7.63 -2.09
C ILE A 221 13.91 6.84 -2.98
N PHE A 222 15.02 6.41 -2.40
CA PHE A 222 15.97 5.49 -3.02
C PHE A 222 15.96 4.16 -2.29
N TYR A 223 16.26 3.09 -2.99
CA TYR A 223 16.42 1.77 -2.39
C TYR A 223 17.61 1.03 -2.96
N GLN A 224 18.14 0.10 -2.19
CA GLN A 224 19.26 -0.75 -2.55
C GLN A 224 19.06 -2.13 -1.94
N GLY A 225 19.29 -3.20 -2.71
CA GLY A 225 19.29 -4.55 -2.14
C GLY A 225 20.45 -4.71 -1.16
N ASN A 226 20.16 -5.24 0.03
CA ASN A 226 21.15 -5.39 1.11
C ASN A 226 21.55 -6.85 1.34
N SER A 227 20.57 -7.74 1.58
CA SER A 227 20.81 -9.16 1.85
C SER A 227 19.68 -10.01 1.27
N PRO A 228 19.95 -11.21 0.74
CA PRO A 228 21.27 -11.86 0.52
C PRO A 228 21.98 -11.38 -0.75
N CYS A 229 21.40 -10.46 -1.53
CA CYS A 229 21.95 -9.96 -2.79
C CYS A 229 22.10 -8.44 -2.73
N VAL A 230 23.30 -7.98 -2.53
CA VAL A 230 23.63 -6.54 -2.55
C VAL A 230 23.52 -6.03 -3.99
N THR A 231 22.80 -4.93 -4.19
CA THR A 231 22.60 -4.30 -5.50
C THR A 231 23.02 -2.83 -5.48
N GLU A 232 23.04 -2.21 -6.62
CA GLU A 232 23.23 -0.76 -6.72
C GLU A 232 22.00 0.00 -6.18
N LYS A 233 22.25 1.25 -5.78
CA LYS A 233 21.20 2.17 -5.31
C LYS A 233 20.36 2.66 -6.49
N VAL A 234 19.07 2.53 -6.35
CA VAL A 234 18.07 2.86 -7.38
C VAL A 234 17.17 3.99 -6.89
N ASN A 235 16.96 5.01 -7.72
CA ASN A 235 15.91 6.00 -7.50
C ASN A 235 14.56 5.36 -7.81
N SER A 236 13.67 5.32 -6.84
CA SER A 236 12.33 4.73 -7.02
C SER A 236 11.42 5.56 -7.94
N GLY A 237 11.76 6.83 -8.24
CA GLY A 237 10.89 7.79 -8.92
C GLY A 237 9.76 8.33 -8.02
N ILE A 238 9.77 8.04 -6.72
CA ILE A 238 8.74 8.46 -5.77
C ILE A 238 9.23 9.67 -4.98
N SER A 239 8.57 10.81 -5.13
CA SER A 239 8.90 12.05 -4.41
C SER A 239 8.08 12.15 -3.12
N MET A 240 8.71 12.54 -2.02
CA MET A 240 8.06 12.82 -0.75
C MET A 240 7.08 13.99 -0.86
N GLN A 241 7.41 15.01 -1.64
CA GLN A 241 6.53 16.14 -1.90
C GLN A 241 5.26 15.70 -2.63
N SER A 242 5.35 14.74 -3.56
CA SER A 242 4.18 14.14 -4.20
C SER A 242 3.27 13.44 -3.19
N ILE A 243 3.84 12.64 -2.28
CA ILE A 243 3.09 11.98 -1.21
C ILE A 243 2.40 13.01 -0.32
N MET A 244 3.12 14.05 0.12
CA MET A 244 2.57 15.08 1.00
C MET A 244 1.47 15.89 0.33
N ARG A 245 1.61 16.23 -0.95
CA ARG A 245 0.54 16.90 -1.74
C ARG A 245 -0.72 16.05 -1.81
N ASN A 246 -0.60 14.73 -1.98
CA ASN A 246 -1.76 13.84 -2.03
C ASN A 246 -2.46 13.71 -0.68
N TYR A 247 -1.73 13.62 0.44
CA TYR A 247 -2.36 13.69 1.77
C TYR A 247 -3.08 15.02 1.98
N LYS A 248 -2.44 16.14 1.61
CA LYS A 248 -3.07 17.44 1.69
C LYS A 248 -4.34 17.51 0.84
N SER A 249 -4.34 16.99 -0.38
CA SER A 249 -5.52 16.99 -1.24
C SER A 249 -6.71 16.24 -0.63
N ILE A 250 -6.47 15.18 0.16
CA ILE A 250 -7.52 14.47 0.90
C ILE A 250 -8.10 15.39 1.99
N LEU A 251 -7.24 16.08 2.76
CA LEU A 251 -7.69 17.03 3.80
C LEU A 251 -8.43 18.21 3.19
N ASP A 252 -7.93 18.79 2.10
CA ASP A 252 -8.59 19.89 1.38
C ASP A 252 -9.98 19.46 0.87
N SER A 253 -10.09 18.21 0.39
CA SER A 253 -11.38 17.64 -0.02
C SER A 253 -12.36 17.49 1.13
N LEU A 254 -11.87 17.15 2.33
CA LEU A 254 -12.66 17.10 3.55
C LEU A 254 -13.13 18.50 3.99
N GLU A 255 -12.24 19.48 3.95
CA GLU A 255 -12.56 20.86 4.34
C GLU A 255 -13.57 21.51 3.39
N ASN A 256 -13.45 21.24 2.09
CA ASN A 256 -14.32 21.82 1.05
C ASN A 256 -15.57 20.99 0.77
N ASN A 257 -15.80 19.90 1.47
CA ASN A 257 -16.94 18.99 1.27
C ASN A 257 -17.01 18.40 -0.16
N ILE A 258 -15.86 18.09 -0.76
CA ILE A 258 -15.76 17.54 -2.11
C ILE A 258 -15.22 16.12 -2.03
N ILE A 259 -15.92 15.18 -2.63
CA ILE A 259 -15.42 13.80 -2.74
C ILE A 259 -14.32 13.76 -3.80
N PRO A 260 -13.10 13.28 -3.48
CA PRO A 260 -12.03 13.19 -4.47
C PRO A 260 -12.41 12.29 -5.64
N GLU A 261 -11.96 12.63 -6.85
CA GLU A 261 -12.03 11.71 -7.98
C GLU A 261 -11.30 10.41 -7.67
N PRO A 262 -11.79 9.25 -8.16
CA PRO A 262 -11.12 7.98 -7.95
C PRO A 262 -9.80 7.94 -8.71
N ASP A 263 -8.75 7.44 -8.05
CA ASP A 263 -7.45 7.20 -8.71
C ASP A 263 -7.42 5.90 -9.50
N TYR A 264 -8.39 5.01 -9.25
CA TYR A 264 -8.51 3.69 -9.85
C TYR A 264 -9.97 3.41 -10.22
N TYR A 265 -10.18 2.63 -11.27
CA TYR A 265 -11.50 2.33 -11.81
C TYR A 265 -11.77 0.82 -11.82
N LEU A 266 -12.93 0.41 -11.33
CA LEU A 266 -13.35 -0.99 -11.38
C LEU A 266 -13.54 -1.48 -12.82
N LYS A 267 -14.10 -0.60 -13.66
CA LYS A 267 -14.24 -0.81 -15.10
C LYS A 267 -13.81 0.44 -15.83
N TYR A 268 -12.95 0.25 -16.79
CA TYR A 268 -12.54 1.33 -17.69
C TYR A 268 -13.65 1.65 -18.68
N THR A 269 -13.80 2.92 -19.00
CA THR A 269 -14.68 3.37 -20.08
C THR A 269 -14.11 2.97 -21.44
N PRO A 270 -14.92 2.96 -22.51
CA PRO A 270 -14.42 2.72 -23.86
C PRO A 270 -13.25 3.65 -24.23
N GLU A 271 -13.35 4.93 -23.87
CA GLU A 271 -12.33 5.96 -24.14
C GLU A 271 -11.02 5.64 -23.40
N MET A 272 -11.09 5.15 -22.17
CA MET A 272 -9.91 4.70 -21.42
C MET A 272 -9.27 3.47 -22.07
N ILE A 273 -10.06 2.55 -22.61
CA ILE A 273 -9.53 1.39 -23.36
C ILE A 273 -8.87 1.85 -24.66
N ASP A 274 -9.46 2.82 -25.36
CA ASP A 274 -8.89 3.42 -26.57
C ASP A 274 -7.52 4.08 -26.27
N ASP A 275 -7.42 4.86 -25.19
CA ASP A 275 -6.16 5.47 -24.72
C ASP A 275 -5.09 4.41 -24.36
N LEU A 276 -5.49 3.33 -23.68
CA LEU A 276 -4.58 2.22 -23.38
C LEU A 276 -4.09 1.51 -24.64
N TYR A 277 -4.95 1.39 -25.66
CA TYR A 277 -4.58 0.81 -26.94
C TYR A 277 -3.57 1.71 -27.70
N GLU A 278 -3.83 3.01 -27.78
CA GLU A 278 -2.94 4.00 -28.43
C GLU A 278 -1.57 4.07 -27.75
N LYS A 279 -1.52 3.94 -26.42
CA LYS A 279 -0.27 3.92 -25.63
C LYS A 279 0.43 2.55 -25.61
N ASP A 280 -0.08 1.56 -26.34
CA ASP A 280 0.43 0.17 -26.36
C ASP A 280 0.51 -0.49 -24.96
N LEU A 281 -0.45 -0.14 -24.07
CA LEU A 281 -0.53 -0.64 -22.69
C LEU A 281 -1.48 -1.81 -22.50
N LEU A 282 -2.21 -2.23 -23.54
CA LEU A 282 -3.02 -3.44 -23.53
C LEU A 282 -2.13 -4.70 -23.61
N THR A 283 -2.56 -5.78 -22.96
CA THR A 283 -1.90 -7.08 -23.14
C THR A 283 -2.07 -7.55 -24.60
N LYS A 284 -1.21 -8.45 -25.08
CA LYS A 284 -1.32 -9.03 -26.44
C LYS A 284 -2.71 -9.60 -26.71
N THR A 285 -3.30 -10.27 -25.73
CA THR A 285 -4.66 -10.87 -25.84
C THR A 285 -5.72 -9.79 -25.95
N ASP A 286 -5.67 -8.76 -25.10
CA ASP A 286 -6.64 -7.67 -25.11
C ASP A 286 -6.54 -6.84 -26.39
N LYS A 287 -5.31 -6.58 -26.85
CA LYS A 287 -5.05 -5.87 -28.11
C LYS A 287 -5.66 -6.61 -29.30
N ALA A 288 -5.43 -7.93 -29.41
CA ALA A 288 -6.04 -8.75 -30.45
C ALA A 288 -7.57 -8.75 -30.38
N GLN A 289 -8.15 -8.80 -29.16
CA GLN A 289 -9.59 -8.72 -28.96
C GLN A 289 -10.15 -7.36 -29.36
N TYR A 290 -9.48 -6.27 -29.01
CA TYR A 290 -9.85 -4.90 -29.38
C TYR A 290 -9.85 -4.71 -30.89
N GLU A 291 -8.75 -5.07 -31.56
CA GLU A 291 -8.58 -4.96 -33.02
C GLU A 291 -9.64 -5.77 -33.77
N LYS A 292 -9.87 -7.02 -33.37
CA LYS A 292 -10.91 -7.89 -33.93
C LYS A 292 -12.30 -7.29 -33.78
N ARG A 293 -12.61 -6.70 -32.61
CA ARG A 293 -13.88 -6.01 -32.40
C ARG A 293 -14.03 -4.80 -33.30
N LYS A 294 -13.00 -3.96 -33.40
CA LYS A 294 -12.96 -2.76 -34.24
C LYS A 294 -13.20 -3.09 -35.71
N GLN A 295 -12.53 -4.12 -36.22
CA GLN A 295 -12.71 -4.62 -37.57
C GLN A 295 -14.16 -5.11 -37.81
N GLN A 296 -14.71 -5.93 -36.90
CA GLN A 296 -16.06 -6.47 -37.03
C GLN A 296 -17.16 -5.39 -37.01
N LEU A 297 -16.94 -4.31 -36.25
CA LEU A 297 -17.83 -3.15 -36.23
C LEU A 297 -17.78 -2.38 -37.57
N GLN A 298 -16.58 -2.19 -38.14
CA GLN A 298 -16.40 -1.56 -39.45
C GLN A 298 -17.04 -2.38 -40.58
N GLU A 299 -16.97 -3.71 -40.47
CA GLU A 299 -17.58 -4.64 -41.43
C GLU A 299 -19.12 -4.77 -41.24
N GLY A 300 -19.72 -4.09 -40.27
CA GLY A 300 -21.16 -4.14 -39.99
C GLY A 300 -21.67 -5.52 -39.54
N LYS A 301 -20.82 -6.34 -38.92
CA LYS A 301 -21.22 -7.68 -38.46
C LYS A 301 -22.29 -7.62 -37.39
N LYS A 302 -23.37 -8.42 -37.52
CA LYS A 302 -24.44 -8.53 -36.51
C LYS A 302 -23.94 -9.11 -35.17
N ARG A 303 -22.91 -9.93 -35.15
CA ARG A 303 -22.28 -10.48 -33.96
C ARG A 303 -20.84 -10.05 -33.90
N VAL A 304 -20.50 -9.23 -32.93
CA VAL A 304 -19.14 -8.75 -32.67
C VAL A 304 -18.59 -9.37 -31.39
N VAL A 305 -17.28 -9.53 -31.36
CA VAL A 305 -16.57 -9.97 -30.14
C VAL A 305 -16.87 -8.98 -29.01
N LYS A 306 -16.98 -9.47 -27.76
CA LYS A 306 -17.17 -8.62 -26.59
C LYS A 306 -16.12 -7.52 -26.53
N ALA A 307 -16.49 -6.37 -25.97
CA ALA A 307 -15.50 -5.33 -25.66
C ALA A 307 -14.44 -5.86 -24.69
N VAL A 308 -13.25 -5.28 -24.73
CA VAL A 308 -12.24 -5.53 -23.73
C VAL A 308 -12.76 -4.98 -22.40
N GLU A 309 -12.88 -5.82 -21.40
CA GLU A 309 -13.29 -5.43 -20.04
C GLU A 309 -12.05 -5.41 -19.15
N LYS A 310 -11.62 -4.23 -18.78
CA LYS A 310 -10.51 -4.00 -17.86
C LYS A 310 -10.90 -3.04 -16.75
N GLY A 311 -10.12 -3.06 -15.71
CA GLY A 311 -10.17 -2.16 -14.58
C GLY A 311 -9.00 -2.43 -13.64
N ASP A 312 -8.86 -1.58 -12.66
CA ASP A 312 -7.78 -1.67 -11.69
C ASP A 312 -8.06 -2.75 -10.65
N TRP A 313 -7.04 -3.56 -10.37
CA TRP A 313 -7.14 -4.63 -9.39
C TRP A 313 -7.40 -4.08 -7.97
N GLN A 314 -6.95 -2.87 -7.67
CA GLN A 314 -7.16 -2.18 -6.40
C GLN A 314 -8.66 -2.03 -6.09
N CYS A 315 -9.45 -1.71 -7.09
CA CYS A 315 -10.90 -1.57 -6.93
C CYS A 315 -11.59 -2.90 -6.60
N LYS A 316 -11.06 -4.03 -7.09
CA LYS A 316 -11.64 -5.36 -6.79
C LYS A 316 -11.55 -5.75 -5.32
N PHE A 317 -10.63 -5.14 -4.58
CA PHE A 317 -10.38 -5.38 -3.16
C PHE A 317 -10.67 -4.14 -2.29
N CYS A 318 -11.39 -3.16 -2.83
CA CYS A 318 -11.75 -1.94 -2.12
C CYS A 318 -12.98 -2.16 -1.24
N ASP A 319 -12.88 -1.80 0.03
CA ASP A 319 -13.98 -1.92 1.01
C ASP A 319 -15.19 -1.06 0.62
N TYR A 320 -14.99 -0.02 -0.19
CA TYR A 320 -16.01 0.95 -0.62
C TYR A 320 -16.42 0.80 -2.10
N GLN A 321 -16.10 -0.33 -2.72
CA GLN A 321 -16.39 -0.59 -4.13
C GLN A 321 -17.85 -0.34 -4.50
N THR A 322 -18.78 -0.75 -3.64
CA THR A 322 -20.23 -0.66 -3.88
C THR A 322 -20.69 0.79 -3.94
N THR A 323 -20.20 1.65 -3.04
CA THR A 323 -20.58 3.07 -3.03
C THR A 323 -19.90 3.82 -4.19
N CYS A 324 -18.63 3.58 -4.42
CA CYS A 324 -17.84 4.24 -5.46
C CYS A 324 -18.36 3.97 -6.90
N ASN A 325 -19.05 2.85 -7.13
CA ASN A 325 -19.60 2.49 -8.45
C ASN A 325 -21.00 3.02 -8.72
N LYS A 326 -21.65 3.69 -7.75
CA LYS A 326 -22.96 4.30 -7.93
C LYS A 326 -22.89 5.73 -8.47
N GLU A 327 -21.70 6.35 -8.31
CA GLU A 327 -21.37 7.69 -8.80
C GLU A 327 -20.79 7.64 -10.22
#